data_8033fa8dcf310e165158b20e56ee833c
#
_entry.id   8033fa8dcf310e165158b20e56ee833c
#
_cell.length_a   1.000
_cell.length_b   1.000
_cell.length_c   1.000
_cell.angle_alpha   90.00
_cell.angle_beta   90.00
_cell.angle_gamma   90.00
#
_symmetry.space_group_name_H-M   'P 1'
#
loop_
_entity.id
_entity.type
_entity.pdbx_description
1 polymer ?
#
loop_
_entity_poly.entity_id
_entity_poly.type
_entity_poly.pdbx_seq_one_letter_code
_entity_poly.pdbx_strand_id
1 'polypeptide(L)'
;FCMRCIQHFTTEEILKKHAENCIDINGTQAVELPKPGSQLQFCHLDRTANVPFVIYADLESLLEVLTISIDHDSNTDCNTTNTHRHVPCSFGYKVVCVDNEKYTKPYKTFRGVDAIQKFFECLFEEEEEIEKLMKLFKKTDMILTKLQKEEYQMATKCYVCDGTFTADNKKVRDHCHVSGLYRGAVCNTCNLQMKISHIIPVVFHNL
;
A
#
# COMPACT_ATOMS: atom_id res chain seq x y z
N PHE A 1 0.12 -2.53 27.29
CA PHE A 1 -0.19 -3.08 25.93
C PHE A 1 -0.66 -4.52 26.06
N CYS A 2 -1.67 -4.88 25.29
CA CYS A 2 -2.02 -6.28 25.07
C CYS A 2 -1.02 -6.91 24.10
N MET A 3 -0.34 -7.97 24.57
CA MET A 3 0.68 -8.68 23.76
C MET A 3 0.09 -9.48 22.59
N ARG A 4 -1.23 -9.58 22.50
CA ARG A 4 -1.94 -10.33 21.46
C ARG A 4 -2.40 -9.43 20.30
N CYS A 5 -3.01 -8.28 20.59
CA CYS A 5 -3.52 -7.35 19.58
C CYS A 5 -2.73 -6.04 19.49
N ILE A 6 -1.72 -5.86 20.33
CA ILE A 6 -0.82 -4.69 20.41
C ILE A 6 -1.56 -3.39 20.86
N GLN A 7 -2.82 -3.47 21.24
CA GLN A 7 -3.60 -2.32 21.69
C GLN A 7 -3.08 -1.78 23.03
N HIS A 8 -2.98 -0.44 23.15
CA HIS A 8 -2.57 0.22 24.37
C HIS A 8 -3.75 0.42 25.33
N PHE A 9 -3.50 0.23 26.64
CA PHE A 9 -4.47 0.46 27.70
C PHE A 9 -3.86 1.36 28.77
N THR A 10 -4.65 2.25 29.33
CA THR A 10 -4.22 3.25 30.31
C THR A 10 -4.02 2.69 31.72
N THR A 11 -4.69 1.58 32.06
CA THR A 11 -4.56 0.91 33.35
C THR A 11 -4.40 -0.60 33.18
N GLU A 12 -3.80 -1.23 34.20
CA GLU A 12 -3.62 -2.70 34.22
C GLU A 12 -4.95 -3.45 34.36
N GLU A 13 -5.92 -2.87 35.04
CA GLU A 13 -7.26 -3.46 35.21
C GLU A 13 -8.02 -3.55 33.88
N ILE A 14 -7.98 -2.47 33.09
CA ILE A 14 -8.58 -2.45 31.75
C ILE A 14 -7.86 -3.45 30.82
N LEU A 15 -6.53 -3.56 30.92
CA LEU A 15 -5.77 -4.55 30.17
C LEU A 15 -6.18 -5.98 30.52
N LYS A 16 -6.35 -6.30 31.83
CA LYS A 16 -6.79 -7.63 32.27
C LYS A 16 -8.16 -7.96 31.74
N LYS A 17 -9.14 -7.05 31.89
CA LYS A 17 -10.51 -7.22 31.36
C LYS A 17 -10.52 -7.40 29.83
N HIS A 18 -9.70 -6.64 29.12
CA HIS A 18 -9.54 -6.81 27.67
C HIS A 18 -8.92 -8.18 27.33
N ALA A 19 -7.92 -8.65 28.09
CA ALA A 19 -7.23 -9.90 27.81
C ALA A 19 -8.17 -11.13 27.86
N GLU A 20 -9.19 -11.10 28.69
CA GLU A 20 -10.22 -12.16 28.81
C GLU A 20 -11.00 -12.32 27.49
N ASN A 21 -11.36 -11.21 26.84
CA ASN A 21 -12.16 -11.18 25.62
C ASN A 21 -11.30 -11.12 24.33
N CYS A 22 -10.03 -10.81 24.46
CA CYS A 22 -9.15 -10.60 23.29
C CYS A 22 -8.96 -11.86 22.45
N ILE A 23 -9.05 -13.05 23.08
CA ILE A 23 -8.94 -14.34 22.38
C ILE A 23 -10.13 -14.55 21.46
N ASP A 24 -11.33 -14.24 21.94
CA ASP A 24 -12.59 -14.46 21.22
C ASP A 24 -12.73 -13.49 20.03
N ILE A 25 -12.23 -12.24 20.19
CA ILE A 25 -12.33 -11.19 19.16
C ILE A 25 -11.21 -11.32 18.11
N ASN A 26 -9.97 -11.58 18.54
CA ASN A 26 -8.78 -11.53 17.66
C ASN A 26 -8.16 -12.91 17.36
N GLY A 27 -8.72 -13.99 17.92
CA GLY A 27 -8.17 -15.33 17.78
C GLY A 27 -6.80 -15.50 18.46
N THR A 28 -6.17 -16.65 18.24
CA THR A 28 -4.81 -16.94 18.73
C THR A 28 -3.78 -16.36 17.75
N GLN A 29 -3.45 -15.09 17.87
CA GLN A 29 -2.31 -14.53 17.15
C GLN A 29 -1.06 -14.65 18.03
N ALA A 30 -0.07 -15.41 17.57
CA ALA A 30 1.25 -15.41 18.18
C ALA A 30 1.96 -14.11 17.80
N VAL A 31 2.12 -13.19 18.74
CA VAL A 31 2.97 -12.01 18.57
C VAL A 31 4.37 -12.38 19.02
N GLU A 32 5.27 -12.58 18.09
CA GLU A 32 6.68 -12.75 18.37
C GLU A 32 7.35 -11.37 18.35
N LEU A 33 7.74 -10.89 19.54
CA LEU A 33 8.44 -9.62 19.65
C LEU A 33 9.91 -9.77 19.27
N PRO A 34 10.49 -8.78 18.60
CA PRO A 34 11.93 -8.79 18.34
C PRO A 34 12.71 -8.82 19.65
N LYS A 35 13.91 -9.42 19.62
CA LYS A 35 14.79 -9.49 20.78
C LYS A 35 15.09 -8.07 21.30
N PRO A 36 15.21 -7.86 22.64
CA PRO A 36 15.62 -6.57 23.19
C PRO A 36 16.89 -6.05 22.52
N GLY A 37 16.88 -4.78 22.10
CA GLY A 37 18.01 -4.17 21.37
C GLY A 37 18.03 -4.42 19.86
N SER A 38 17.09 -5.20 19.31
CA SER A 38 16.94 -5.33 17.86
C SER A 38 16.58 -3.98 17.25
N GLN A 39 17.22 -3.65 16.13
CA GLN A 39 16.90 -2.47 15.33
C GLN A 39 16.36 -2.92 13.97
N LEU A 40 15.30 -2.29 13.52
CA LEU A 40 14.81 -2.47 12.17
C LEU A 40 15.77 -1.76 11.21
N GLN A 41 16.43 -2.53 10.36
CA GLN A 41 17.29 -2.00 9.31
C GLN A 41 16.54 -2.01 7.98
N PHE A 42 16.38 -0.84 7.39
CA PHE A 42 15.88 -0.71 6.03
C PHE A 42 17.05 -0.87 5.07
N CYS A 43 17.08 -2.00 4.36
CA CYS A 43 18.12 -2.30 3.38
C CYS A 43 17.61 -2.07 1.96
N HIS A 44 18.51 -1.62 1.08
CA HIS A 44 18.24 -1.56 -0.36
C HIS A 44 17.05 -0.70 -0.80
N LEU A 45 16.79 0.41 -0.10
CA LEU A 45 15.79 1.40 -0.52
C LEU A 45 16.06 1.95 -1.92
N ASP A 46 17.32 2.06 -2.29
CA ASP A 46 17.84 2.42 -3.61
C ASP A 46 17.42 1.45 -4.73
N ARG A 47 17.02 0.22 -4.37
CA ARG A 47 16.56 -0.82 -5.30
C ARG A 47 15.04 -0.96 -5.38
N THR A 48 14.32 -0.12 -4.67
CA THR A 48 12.85 -0.13 -4.68
C THR A 48 12.35 0.70 -5.86
N ALA A 49 11.74 0.07 -6.84
CA ALA A 49 11.00 0.79 -7.86
C ALA A 49 9.70 1.35 -7.26
N ASN A 50 9.29 2.53 -7.71
CA ASN A 50 7.99 3.09 -7.33
C ASN A 50 6.86 2.12 -7.69
N VAL A 51 5.79 2.12 -6.88
CA VAL A 51 4.57 1.42 -7.25
C VAL A 51 3.97 2.09 -8.49
N PRO A 52 3.68 1.34 -9.57
CA PRO A 52 3.20 1.95 -10.81
C PRO A 52 1.84 2.62 -10.70
N PHE A 53 0.97 2.05 -9.87
CA PHE A 53 -0.39 2.53 -9.67
C PHE A 53 -0.69 2.71 -8.19
N VAL A 54 -1.43 3.79 -7.88
CA VAL A 54 -1.96 4.09 -6.55
C VAL A 54 -3.44 4.46 -6.71
N ILE A 55 -4.30 3.94 -5.85
CA ILE A 55 -5.70 4.32 -5.79
C ILE A 55 -5.89 5.24 -4.60
N TYR A 56 -6.32 6.47 -4.84
CA TYR A 56 -6.75 7.40 -3.80
C TYR A 56 -8.26 7.32 -3.68
N ALA A 57 -8.75 7.04 -2.47
CA ALA A 57 -10.16 6.81 -2.22
C ALA A 57 -10.65 7.58 -0.99
N ASP A 58 -11.93 7.87 -0.98
CA ASP A 58 -12.64 8.44 0.16
C ASP A 58 -14.03 7.82 0.28
N LEU A 59 -14.50 7.68 1.52
CA LEU A 59 -15.79 7.09 1.87
C LEU A 59 -16.59 8.08 2.70
N GLU A 60 -17.87 8.24 2.36
CA GLU A 60 -18.79 9.09 3.10
C GLU A 60 -19.87 8.26 3.79
N SER A 61 -20.23 8.65 4.99
CA SER A 61 -21.27 7.99 5.77
C SER A 61 -22.30 8.98 6.32
N LEU A 62 -23.53 8.50 6.44
CA LEU A 62 -24.58 9.18 7.19
C LEU A 62 -24.48 8.79 8.66
N LEU A 63 -24.70 9.75 9.54
CA LEU A 63 -24.81 9.53 10.97
C LEU A 63 -26.28 9.23 11.32
N GLU A 64 -26.57 7.98 11.61
CA GLU A 64 -27.89 7.59 12.14
C GLU A 64 -27.88 7.64 13.67
N VAL A 65 -28.84 8.34 14.25
CA VAL A 65 -29.03 8.39 15.69
C VAL A 65 -29.50 7.01 16.15
N LEU A 66 -28.76 6.40 17.07
CA LEU A 66 -29.23 5.18 17.73
C LEU A 66 -30.27 5.56 18.76
N THR A 67 -31.52 5.10 18.59
CA THR A 67 -32.54 5.17 19.62
C THR A 67 -32.14 4.14 20.69
N ILE A 68 -31.57 4.63 21.81
CA ILE A 68 -31.21 3.80 22.93
C ILE A 68 -32.54 3.40 23.57
N SER A 69 -33.04 2.19 23.32
CA SER A 69 -33.96 1.53 24.24
C SER A 69 -33.13 1.30 25.50
N ILE A 70 -33.48 2.00 26.57
CA ILE A 70 -32.89 1.83 27.89
C ILE A 70 -33.46 0.51 28.43
N ASP A 71 -33.01 -0.60 27.89
CA ASP A 71 -33.12 -1.86 28.58
C ASP A 71 -31.99 -1.86 29.61
N HIS A 72 -32.37 -1.59 30.84
CA HIS A 72 -31.56 -1.73 32.04
C HIS A 72 -31.17 -3.19 32.24
N ASP A 73 -30.37 -3.75 31.38
CA ASP A 73 -29.62 -4.96 31.69
C ASP A 73 -28.30 -4.55 32.32
N SER A 74 -28.33 -4.48 33.63
CA SER A 74 -27.37 -3.87 34.56
C SER A 74 -26.13 -4.72 34.77
N ASN A 75 -25.39 -5.08 33.71
CA ASN A 75 -24.15 -5.84 33.92
C ASN A 75 -23.00 -5.53 32.93
N THR A 76 -22.99 -4.39 32.27
CA THR A 76 -21.83 -3.95 31.51
C THR A 76 -21.29 -2.64 32.06
N ASP A 77 -20.19 -2.72 32.81
CA ASP A 77 -19.35 -1.59 33.26
C ASP A 77 -18.68 -0.83 32.07
N CYS A 78 -19.37 -0.67 30.96
CA CYS A 78 -18.86 0.09 29.82
C CYS A 78 -19.41 1.52 29.89
N ASN A 79 -18.53 2.47 30.26
CA ASN A 79 -18.87 3.90 30.31
C ASN A 79 -19.03 4.55 28.94
N THR A 80 -19.02 3.76 27.85
CA THR A 80 -19.14 4.27 26.50
C THR A 80 -20.54 3.99 25.97
N THR A 81 -21.27 5.04 25.62
CA THR A 81 -22.59 4.93 25.00
C THR A 81 -22.45 5.26 23.51
N ASN A 82 -22.82 4.31 22.67
CA ASN A 82 -22.91 4.56 21.23
C ASN A 82 -24.15 5.38 20.94
N THR A 83 -23.98 6.62 20.51
CA THR A 83 -25.09 7.55 20.20
C THR A 83 -25.47 7.56 18.72
N HIS A 84 -24.54 7.21 17.87
CA HIS A 84 -24.71 7.24 16.41
C HIS A 84 -24.08 6.00 15.77
N ARG A 85 -24.62 5.63 14.61
CA ARG A 85 -24.05 4.63 13.72
C ARG A 85 -23.64 5.31 12.42
N HIS A 86 -22.42 5.07 11.95
CA HIS A 86 -21.98 5.45 10.62
C HIS A 86 -22.52 4.46 9.59
N VAL A 87 -23.33 4.94 8.67
CA VAL A 87 -23.88 4.14 7.57
C VAL A 87 -23.23 4.63 6.27
N PRO A 88 -22.32 3.85 5.67
CA PRO A 88 -21.68 4.24 4.40
C PRO A 88 -22.72 4.48 3.32
N CYS A 89 -22.63 5.62 2.65
CA CYS A 89 -23.61 6.03 1.65
C CYS A 89 -23.03 6.42 0.30
N SER A 90 -21.73 6.70 0.23
CA SER A 90 -21.05 7.00 -1.03
C SER A 90 -19.56 6.78 -0.94
N PHE A 91 -18.92 6.70 -2.11
CA PHE A 91 -17.46 6.72 -2.24
C PHE A 91 -17.03 7.49 -3.48
N GLY A 92 -15.78 7.90 -3.46
CA GLY A 92 -15.08 8.38 -4.62
C GLY A 92 -13.66 7.83 -4.66
N TYR A 93 -13.13 7.54 -5.85
CA TYR A 93 -11.75 7.16 -5.98
C TYR A 93 -11.15 7.60 -7.32
N LYS A 94 -9.82 7.63 -7.35
CA LYS A 94 -9.04 7.89 -8.55
C LYS A 94 -7.85 6.94 -8.62
N VAL A 95 -7.69 6.29 -9.77
CA VAL A 95 -6.50 5.50 -10.08
C VAL A 95 -5.47 6.42 -10.70
N VAL A 96 -4.29 6.49 -10.10
CA VAL A 96 -3.17 7.30 -10.58
C VAL A 96 -2.04 6.38 -11.02
N CYS A 97 -1.57 6.55 -12.26
CA CYS A 97 -0.34 5.93 -12.72
C CYS A 97 0.82 6.90 -12.49
N VAL A 98 1.79 6.50 -11.67
CA VAL A 98 2.88 7.39 -11.23
C VAL A 98 3.84 7.75 -12.36
N ASP A 99 4.17 6.80 -13.21
CA ASP A 99 5.21 6.97 -14.24
C ASP A 99 4.65 7.38 -15.62
N ASN A 100 3.32 7.37 -15.82
CA ASN A 100 2.72 7.73 -17.09
C ASN A 100 1.26 8.14 -16.94
N GLU A 101 0.98 9.42 -17.04
CA GLU A 101 -0.34 10.01 -16.86
C GLU A 101 -1.40 9.48 -17.85
N LYS A 102 -0.99 8.98 -19.01
CA LYS A 102 -1.89 8.33 -19.98
C LYS A 102 -2.74 7.22 -19.38
N TYR A 103 -2.23 6.53 -18.35
CA TYR A 103 -2.91 5.43 -17.67
C TYR A 103 -3.59 5.86 -16.38
N THR A 104 -3.52 7.13 -16.00
CA THR A 104 -4.31 7.70 -14.91
C THR A 104 -5.76 7.77 -15.35
N LYS A 105 -6.67 7.26 -14.52
CA LYS A 105 -8.10 7.22 -14.82
C LYS A 105 -8.83 8.47 -14.30
N PRO A 106 -9.97 8.82 -14.89
CA PRO A 106 -10.83 9.86 -14.35
C PRO A 106 -11.34 9.47 -12.97
N TYR A 107 -11.73 10.48 -12.18
CA TYR A 107 -12.34 10.26 -10.87
C TYR A 107 -13.69 9.54 -11.02
N LYS A 108 -13.91 8.49 -10.22
CA LYS A 108 -15.13 7.69 -10.19
C LYS A 108 -15.83 7.87 -8.86
N THR A 109 -17.14 8.04 -8.90
CA THR A 109 -17.97 8.20 -7.70
C THR A 109 -19.18 7.29 -7.76
N PHE A 110 -19.69 6.94 -6.60
CA PHE A 110 -20.95 6.21 -6.46
C PHE A 110 -21.68 6.68 -5.20
N ARG A 111 -23.00 6.66 -5.22
CA ARG A 111 -23.87 6.94 -4.08
C ARG A 111 -25.00 5.91 -4.04
N GLY A 112 -25.16 5.26 -2.89
CA GLY A 112 -26.19 4.24 -2.67
C GLY A 112 -26.03 3.52 -1.35
N VAL A 113 -27.03 2.73 -0.98
CA VAL A 113 -27.02 1.95 0.27
C VAL A 113 -26.01 0.79 0.24
N ASP A 114 -25.63 0.37 -0.96
CA ASP A 114 -24.65 -0.68 -1.24
C ASP A 114 -23.24 -0.12 -1.56
N ALA A 115 -22.95 1.10 -1.07
CA ALA A 115 -21.71 1.81 -1.39
C ALA A 115 -20.46 0.97 -1.10
N ILE A 116 -20.40 0.27 0.04
CA ILE A 116 -19.22 -0.55 0.39
C ILE A 116 -19.06 -1.74 -0.55
N GLN A 117 -20.16 -2.47 -0.82
CA GLN A 117 -20.10 -3.60 -1.75
C GLN A 117 -19.64 -3.13 -3.14
N LYS A 118 -20.25 -2.05 -3.62
CA LYS A 118 -19.94 -1.48 -4.93
C LYS A 118 -18.50 -0.94 -5.02
N PHE A 119 -17.98 -0.41 -3.92
CA PHE A 119 -16.59 0.03 -3.84
C PHE A 119 -15.62 -1.14 -4.06
N PHE A 120 -15.81 -2.26 -3.37
CA PHE A 120 -14.97 -3.45 -3.55
C PHE A 120 -15.10 -4.05 -4.95
N GLU A 121 -16.31 -4.12 -5.51
CA GLU A 121 -16.52 -4.55 -6.90
C GLU A 121 -15.69 -3.70 -7.86
N CYS A 122 -15.73 -2.37 -7.71
CA CYS A 122 -14.93 -1.46 -8.50
C CYS A 122 -13.41 -1.67 -8.30
N LEU A 123 -12.94 -1.89 -7.07
CA LEU A 123 -11.52 -2.16 -6.83
C LEU A 123 -11.03 -3.43 -7.50
N PHE A 124 -11.82 -4.50 -7.50
CA PHE A 124 -11.48 -5.75 -8.20
C PHE A 124 -11.45 -5.56 -9.72
N GLU A 125 -12.40 -4.80 -10.29
CA GLU A 125 -12.36 -4.42 -11.71
C GLU A 125 -11.08 -3.66 -12.06
N GLU A 126 -10.67 -2.69 -11.20
CA GLU A 126 -9.44 -1.92 -11.39
C GLU A 126 -8.19 -2.79 -11.28
N GLU A 127 -8.15 -3.72 -10.32
CA GLU A 127 -7.05 -4.67 -10.16
C GLU A 127 -6.84 -5.50 -11.43
N GLU A 128 -7.92 -6.09 -11.98
CA GLU A 128 -7.84 -6.88 -13.21
C GLU A 128 -7.32 -6.06 -14.40
N GLU A 129 -7.78 -4.83 -14.55
CA GLU A 129 -7.33 -3.96 -15.63
C GLU A 129 -5.86 -3.55 -15.46
N ILE A 130 -5.45 -3.19 -14.25
CA ILE A 130 -4.05 -2.85 -13.95
C ILE A 130 -3.15 -4.06 -14.18
N GLU A 131 -3.58 -5.27 -13.79
CA GLU A 131 -2.80 -6.49 -14.05
C GLU A 131 -2.57 -6.72 -15.55
N LYS A 132 -3.59 -6.49 -16.37
CA LYS A 132 -3.46 -6.57 -17.84
C LYS A 132 -2.46 -5.54 -18.37
N LEU A 133 -2.52 -4.29 -17.87
CA LEU A 133 -1.56 -3.25 -18.22
C LEU A 133 -0.14 -3.59 -17.79
N MET A 134 0.05 -4.11 -16.58
CA MET A 134 1.35 -4.51 -16.07
C MET A 134 1.99 -5.64 -16.90
N LYS A 135 1.17 -6.54 -17.46
CA LYS A 135 1.66 -7.56 -18.42
C LYS A 135 2.13 -6.94 -19.74
N LEU A 136 1.45 -5.88 -20.21
CA LEU A 136 1.86 -5.15 -21.41
C LEU A 136 3.15 -4.35 -21.19
N PHE A 137 3.32 -3.74 -20.02
CA PHE A 137 4.52 -2.95 -19.69
C PHE A 137 5.82 -3.75 -19.73
N LYS A 138 5.78 -5.06 -19.50
CA LYS A 138 6.95 -5.94 -19.66
C LYS A 138 7.56 -5.91 -21.07
N LYS A 139 6.81 -5.44 -22.07
CA LYS A 139 7.21 -5.35 -23.48
C LYS A 139 7.46 -3.91 -23.94
N THR A 140 7.49 -2.94 -23.00
CA THR A 140 7.71 -1.53 -23.36
C THR A 140 9.14 -1.33 -23.84
N ASP A 141 9.28 -0.78 -25.04
CA ASP A 141 10.57 -0.45 -25.61
C ASP A 141 11.22 0.73 -24.88
N MET A 142 12.54 0.65 -24.73
CA MET A 142 13.30 1.70 -24.08
C MET A 142 13.46 2.93 -25.01
N ILE A 143 13.08 4.09 -24.48
CA ILE A 143 13.30 5.39 -25.12
C ILE A 143 14.65 5.93 -24.67
N LEU A 144 15.56 6.16 -25.62
CA LEU A 144 16.92 6.57 -25.35
C LEU A 144 17.33 7.72 -26.27
N THR A 145 17.58 8.88 -25.70
CA THR A 145 18.11 10.05 -26.42
C THR A 145 19.58 9.89 -26.77
N LYS A 146 20.09 10.74 -27.68
CA LYS A 146 21.51 10.73 -28.06
C LYS A 146 22.41 11.01 -26.83
N LEU A 147 22.05 12.00 -26.03
CA LEU A 147 22.78 12.35 -24.80
C LEU A 147 22.83 11.18 -23.80
N GLN A 148 21.71 10.49 -23.58
CA GLN A 148 21.65 9.33 -22.69
C GLN A 148 22.47 8.14 -23.22
N LYS A 149 22.61 7.99 -24.55
CA LYS A 149 23.52 7.00 -25.13
C LYS A 149 24.97 7.30 -24.80
N GLU A 150 25.35 8.57 -24.89
CA GLU A 150 26.71 9.05 -24.56
C GLU A 150 26.95 8.88 -23.05
N GLU A 151 26.03 9.30 -22.21
CA GLU A 151 26.07 9.10 -20.75
C GLU A 151 26.27 7.61 -20.40
N TYR A 152 25.46 6.72 -20.97
CA TYR A 152 25.62 5.29 -20.77
C TYR A 152 27.02 4.80 -21.18
N GLN A 153 27.57 5.26 -22.29
CA GLN A 153 28.91 4.86 -22.73
C GLN A 153 29.99 5.30 -21.73
N MET A 154 29.90 6.53 -21.22
CA MET A 154 30.86 7.13 -20.29
C MET A 154 30.72 6.61 -18.86
N ALA A 155 29.59 6.03 -18.49
CA ALA A 155 29.35 5.52 -17.14
C ALA A 155 30.32 4.40 -16.77
N THR A 156 31.04 4.57 -15.67
CA THR A 156 31.99 3.62 -15.11
C THR A 156 31.48 2.91 -13.86
N LYS A 157 30.40 3.44 -13.28
CA LYS A 157 29.79 2.96 -12.05
C LYS A 157 28.29 2.73 -12.19
N CYS A 158 27.79 1.79 -11.44
CA CYS A 158 26.36 1.51 -11.31
C CYS A 158 25.65 2.64 -10.54
N TYR A 159 24.60 3.23 -11.10
CA TYR A 159 23.87 4.33 -10.44
C TYR A 159 23.12 3.88 -9.17
N VAL A 160 22.90 2.56 -8.99
CA VAL A 160 22.18 1.99 -7.84
C VAL A 160 23.12 1.68 -6.68
N CYS A 161 24.22 0.96 -6.89
CA CYS A 161 25.12 0.51 -5.83
C CYS A 161 26.48 1.20 -5.82
N ASP A 162 26.73 2.16 -6.73
CA ASP A 162 28.00 2.87 -6.94
C ASP A 162 29.21 1.96 -7.22
N GLY A 163 28.98 0.66 -7.41
CA GLY A 163 30.03 -0.31 -7.75
C GLY A 163 30.48 -0.19 -9.19
N THR A 164 31.78 -0.44 -9.46
CA THR A 164 32.35 -0.47 -10.80
C THR A 164 31.84 -1.68 -11.60
N PHE A 165 31.67 -1.52 -12.90
CA PHE A 165 31.30 -2.63 -13.78
C PHE A 165 32.48 -3.58 -14.00
N THR A 166 32.19 -4.88 -14.01
CA THR A 166 33.18 -5.94 -14.19
C THR A 166 32.73 -6.91 -15.28
N ALA A 167 33.61 -7.84 -15.66
CA ALA A 167 33.28 -8.90 -16.61
C ALA A 167 32.13 -9.80 -16.10
N ASP A 168 32.08 -10.07 -14.79
CA ASP A 168 31.08 -10.92 -14.16
C ASP A 168 29.79 -10.14 -13.82
N ASN A 169 29.89 -8.82 -13.63
CA ASN A 169 28.75 -7.95 -13.31
C ASN A 169 28.67 -6.80 -14.31
N LYS A 170 28.22 -7.13 -15.52
CA LYS A 170 28.23 -6.28 -16.69
C LYS A 170 27.32 -5.06 -16.57
N LYS A 171 27.70 -3.98 -17.25
CA LYS A 171 26.90 -2.80 -17.44
C LYS A 171 25.70 -3.09 -18.33
N VAL A 172 24.49 -2.76 -17.87
CA VAL A 172 23.25 -2.83 -18.64
C VAL A 172 22.50 -1.50 -18.56
N ARG A 173 21.57 -1.29 -19.49
CA ARG A 173 20.72 -0.10 -19.52
C ARG A 173 19.47 -0.39 -18.72
N ASP A 174 19.19 0.45 -17.75
CA ASP A 174 17.95 0.38 -17.00
C ASP A 174 16.93 1.40 -17.51
N HIS A 175 15.66 1.02 -17.51
CA HIS A 175 14.56 1.89 -17.93
C HIS A 175 13.27 1.58 -17.19
N CYS A 176 12.37 2.54 -17.12
CA CYS A 176 11.04 2.34 -16.58
C CYS A 176 10.18 1.54 -17.57
N HIS A 177 9.69 0.41 -17.14
CA HIS A 177 8.84 -0.43 -17.99
C HIS A 177 7.45 0.17 -18.29
N VAL A 178 6.99 1.15 -17.48
CA VAL A 178 5.73 1.87 -17.68
C VAL A 178 5.85 2.96 -18.74
N SER A 179 6.89 3.77 -18.61
CA SER A 179 7.11 4.94 -19.50
C SER A 179 8.11 4.68 -20.64
N GLY A 180 8.93 3.65 -20.55
CA GLY A 180 10.05 3.39 -21.45
C GLY A 180 11.27 4.29 -21.21
N LEU A 181 11.21 5.23 -20.26
CA LEU A 181 12.27 6.21 -20.03
C LEU A 181 13.51 5.56 -19.42
N TYR A 182 14.67 5.88 -20.00
CA TYR A 182 15.97 5.48 -19.49
C TYR A 182 16.22 6.08 -18.10
N ARG A 183 16.70 5.27 -17.16
CA ARG A 183 17.02 5.66 -15.77
C ARG A 183 18.51 5.78 -15.50
N GLY A 184 19.33 4.92 -16.11
CA GLY A 184 20.77 4.98 -15.91
C GLY A 184 21.51 3.71 -16.32
N ALA A 185 22.84 3.76 -16.18
CA ALA A 185 23.71 2.60 -16.32
C ALA A 185 23.74 1.81 -15.02
N VAL A 186 23.30 0.57 -15.04
CA VAL A 186 23.18 -0.30 -13.86
C VAL A 186 23.98 -1.58 -14.05
N CYS A 187 24.50 -2.18 -12.98
CA CYS A 187 25.11 -3.50 -13.06
C CYS A 187 24.03 -4.59 -13.15
N ASN A 188 24.36 -5.68 -13.81
CA ASN A 188 23.40 -6.77 -14.06
C ASN A 188 22.75 -7.30 -12.76
N THR A 189 23.50 -7.42 -11.67
CA THR A 189 22.99 -7.84 -10.36
C THR A 189 21.93 -6.88 -9.84
N CYS A 190 22.17 -5.57 -9.83
CA CYS A 190 21.18 -4.58 -9.40
C CYS A 190 19.96 -4.57 -10.32
N ASN A 191 20.16 -4.64 -11.64
CA ASN A 191 19.07 -4.68 -12.60
C ASN A 191 18.11 -5.87 -12.36
N LEU A 192 18.64 -7.06 -12.08
CA LEU A 192 17.83 -8.25 -11.79
C LEU A 192 17.13 -8.20 -10.42
N GLN A 193 17.67 -7.41 -9.50
CA GLN A 193 17.10 -7.23 -8.17
C GLN A 193 16.05 -6.11 -8.11
N MET A 194 16.02 -5.21 -9.07
CA MET A 194 14.97 -4.19 -9.16
C MET A 194 13.65 -4.84 -9.59
N LYS A 195 12.73 -4.91 -8.64
CA LYS A 195 11.40 -5.49 -8.87
C LYS A 195 10.35 -4.37 -8.85
N ILE A 196 9.51 -4.36 -9.86
CA ILE A 196 8.28 -3.56 -9.84
C ILE A 196 7.33 -4.22 -8.84
N SER A 197 6.79 -3.42 -7.92
CA SER A 197 5.78 -3.91 -6.98
C SER A 197 4.52 -4.36 -7.73
N HIS A 198 3.97 -5.49 -7.34
CA HIS A 198 2.65 -5.97 -7.78
C HIS A 198 1.53 -5.54 -6.82
N ILE A 199 1.88 -4.79 -5.77
CA ILE A 199 0.92 -4.26 -4.82
C ILE A 199 0.35 -2.97 -5.38
N ILE A 200 -0.97 -2.85 -5.35
CA ILE A 200 -1.69 -1.61 -5.68
C ILE A 200 -2.18 -1.02 -4.36
N PRO A 201 -1.49 -0.01 -3.80
CA PRO A 201 -1.93 0.60 -2.55
C PRO A 201 -3.23 1.38 -2.78
N VAL A 202 -4.16 1.21 -1.83
CA VAL A 202 -5.36 2.04 -1.72
C VAL A 202 -5.15 2.98 -0.54
N VAL A 203 -5.13 4.27 -0.81
CA VAL A 203 -4.89 5.32 0.19
C VAL A 203 -6.20 6.03 0.47
N PHE A 204 -6.64 5.99 1.71
CA PHE A 204 -7.85 6.68 2.15
C PHE A 204 -7.51 7.99 2.85
N HIS A 205 -8.41 8.96 2.71
CA HIS A 205 -8.43 10.18 3.49
C HIS A 205 -9.38 10.00 4.68
N ASN A 206 -8.89 10.22 5.91
CA ASN A 206 -9.70 10.20 7.15
C ASN A 206 -10.56 8.94 7.35
N LEU A 207 -9.93 7.77 7.42
CA LEU A 207 -10.58 6.55 7.92
C LEU A 207 -10.62 6.54 9.46
#